data_1ebb44e25af61171b17e00fe6892f273
#
_entry.id   1ebb44e25af61171b17e00fe6892f273
#
_cell.length_a   1.000
_cell.length_b   1.000
_cell.length_c   1.000
_cell.angle_alpha   90.00
_cell.angle_beta   90.00
_cell.angle_gamma   90.00
#
_symmetry.space_group_name_H-M   'P 1'
#
loop_
_entity.id
_entity.type
_entity.pdbx_description
1 polymer ?
#
loop_
_entity_poly.entity_id
_entity_poly.type
_entity_poly.pdbx_seq_one_letter_code
_entity_poly.pdbx_strand_id
1 'polypeptide(L)'
;NQDQFYPGGLAELGNPYIIRDFRGQAVQVFPLQYNPVTQSLRVYTSITVHVYATDEIGENPLNRQGELQTMISEYKSIYQHHFNNYNNFMNNRYNILDEEGSMLIISYSSFMDDLLPLVEWKNMRGLKTTLVDVNDIGSNSSAISQYVEDYYYDENLAYLLLVGDIAQMPSVTVGGDPSDPSYGFIEGNDAYPEVMVGRFSAESATHVQTQVERSINYERYPMADADWYHKGTGIGSSEGSGIGDEGEADWQHQDNIRAKLMDYTYTEVDQVYDPGANSGDVTTAVNEGRSVMNYTGHGS
;
A
#
# COMPACT_ATOMS: atom_id res chain seq x y z
N ASN A 1 40.65 -5.12 -4.30
CA ASN A 1 40.32 -4.28 -5.47
C ASN A 1 40.66 -5.11 -6.71
N GLN A 2 39.68 -5.32 -7.59
CA GLN A 2 39.86 -5.99 -8.88
C GLN A 2 39.90 -4.88 -9.96
N ASP A 3 40.76 -5.11 -10.98
CA ASP A 3 40.86 -4.18 -12.11
C ASP A 3 39.74 -4.45 -13.12
N GLN A 4 38.53 -4.05 -12.71
CA GLN A 4 37.33 -4.16 -13.52
C GLN A 4 36.33 -3.05 -13.16
N PHE A 5 35.46 -2.74 -14.10
CA PHE A 5 34.34 -1.81 -13.85
C PHE A 5 33.22 -2.49 -13.08
N TYR A 6 32.66 -1.80 -12.09
CA TYR A 6 31.54 -2.24 -11.28
C TYR A 6 30.40 -1.21 -11.34
N PRO A 7 29.14 -1.66 -11.43
CA PRO A 7 28.72 -3.06 -11.67
C PRO A 7 29.13 -3.56 -13.07
N GLY A 8 29.26 -4.87 -13.25
CA GLY A 8 29.72 -5.46 -14.49
C GLY A 8 28.74 -5.42 -15.66
N GLY A 9 27.44 -5.45 -15.36
CA GLY A 9 26.35 -5.28 -16.32
C GLY A 9 25.84 -3.83 -16.37
N LEU A 10 25.14 -3.46 -17.43
CA LEU A 10 24.48 -2.17 -17.56
C LEU A 10 22.99 -2.22 -17.17
N ALA A 11 22.42 -3.41 -17.14
CA ALA A 11 21.07 -3.64 -16.65
C ALA A 11 20.96 -5.06 -16.09
N GLU A 12 20.07 -5.24 -15.14
CA GLU A 12 19.68 -6.54 -14.60
C GLU A 12 18.19 -6.57 -14.27
N LEU A 13 17.63 -7.77 -14.18
CA LEU A 13 16.26 -7.97 -13.74
C LEU A 13 16.25 -8.15 -12.23
N GLY A 14 15.34 -7.45 -11.55
CA GLY A 14 14.99 -7.72 -10.17
C GLY A 14 14.05 -8.93 -10.04
N ASN A 15 13.54 -9.19 -8.84
CA ASN A 15 12.54 -10.23 -8.65
C ASN A 15 11.21 -9.83 -9.31
N PRO A 16 10.53 -10.77 -9.99
CA PRO A 16 9.19 -10.53 -10.47
C PRO A 16 8.21 -10.48 -9.30
N TYR A 17 7.17 -9.65 -9.45
CA TYR A 17 6.13 -9.45 -8.44
C TYR A 17 4.75 -9.41 -9.09
N ILE A 18 3.70 -9.55 -8.28
CA ILE A 18 2.32 -9.48 -8.72
C ILE A 18 1.65 -8.32 -7.99
N ILE A 19 0.90 -7.53 -8.72
CA ILE A 19 -0.07 -6.59 -8.17
C ILE A 19 -1.40 -6.97 -8.78
N ARG A 20 -2.18 -7.72 -8.08
CA ARG A 20 -3.53 -8.20 -8.40
C ARG A 20 -3.68 -8.71 -9.85
N ASP A 21 -3.83 -7.81 -10.82
CA ASP A 21 -4.13 -8.14 -12.23
C ASP A 21 -2.89 -8.28 -13.09
N PHE A 22 -1.75 -7.83 -12.64
CA PHE A 22 -0.54 -7.76 -13.45
C PHE A 22 0.69 -8.31 -12.74
N ARG A 23 1.45 -9.11 -13.49
CA ARG A 23 2.79 -9.49 -13.09
C ARG A 23 3.78 -8.44 -13.59
N GLY A 24 4.53 -7.86 -12.66
CA GLY A 24 5.57 -6.88 -12.90
C GLY A 24 6.96 -7.49 -12.94
N GLN A 25 7.87 -6.77 -13.58
CA GLN A 25 9.29 -7.10 -13.61
C GLN A 25 10.11 -5.83 -13.45
N ALA A 26 10.80 -5.68 -12.33
CA ALA A 26 11.72 -4.58 -12.13
C ALA A 26 12.93 -4.73 -13.07
N VAL A 27 13.37 -3.62 -13.62
CA VAL A 27 14.59 -3.54 -14.44
C VAL A 27 15.49 -2.47 -13.82
N GLN A 28 16.60 -2.90 -13.28
CA GLN A 28 17.60 -2.00 -12.72
C GLN A 28 18.62 -1.63 -13.79
N VAL A 29 18.93 -0.34 -13.94
CA VAL A 29 19.85 0.19 -14.95
C VAL A 29 21.01 0.91 -14.28
N PHE A 30 22.23 0.61 -14.72
CA PHE A 30 23.46 1.14 -14.15
C PHE A 30 24.16 2.07 -15.15
N PRO A 31 23.82 3.37 -15.19
CA PRO A 31 24.42 4.31 -16.12
C PRO A 31 25.87 4.71 -15.74
N LEU A 32 26.29 4.35 -14.54
CA LEU A 32 27.63 4.63 -14.03
C LEU A 32 28.35 3.33 -13.70
N GLN A 33 29.60 3.22 -14.13
CA GLN A 33 30.50 2.14 -13.75
C GLN A 33 31.82 2.71 -13.24
N TYR A 34 32.33 2.21 -12.13
CA TYR A 34 33.58 2.65 -11.52
C TYR A 34 34.62 1.53 -11.46
N ASN A 35 35.86 1.84 -11.84
CA ASN A 35 37.00 0.96 -11.66
C ASN A 35 37.89 1.49 -10.51
N PRO A 36 37.98 0.76 -9.39
CA PRO A 36 38.70 1.21 -8.21
C PRO A 36 40.23 1.15 -8.35
N VAL A 37 40.76 0.39 -9.28
CA VAL A 37 42.20 0.27 -9.52
C VAL A 37 42.69 1.43 -10.38
N THR A 38 42.03 1.69 -11.48
CA THR A 38 42.36 2.79 -12.39
C THR A 38 41.76 4.14 -11.96
N GLN A 39 40.90 4.14 -10.91
CA GLN A 39 40.14 5.29 -10.42
C GLN A 39 39.36 6.01 -11.54
N SER A 40 38.82 5.20 -12.45
CA SER A 40 38.10 5.69 -13.64
C SER A 40 36.60 5.49 -13.47
N LEU A 41 35.85 6.55 -13.80
CA LEU A 41 34.39 6.51 -13.89
C LEU A 41 33.96 6.44 -15.35
N ARG A 42 33.13 5.45 -15.69
CA ARG A 42 32.50 5.38 -17.01
C ARG A 42 31.04 5.81 -16.88
N VAL A 43 30.65 6.76 -17.73
CA VAL A 43 29.29 7.30 -17.75
C VAL A 43 28.66 6.97 -19.10
N TYR A 44 27.49 6.33 -19.07
CA TYR A 44 26.71 6.04 -20.26
C TYR A 44 25.60 7.10 -20.37
N THR A 45 25.62 7.87 -21.45
CA THR A 45 24.65 8.93 -21.72
C THR A 45 23.38 8.42 -22.38
N SER A 46 23.40 7.18 -22.88
CA SER A 46 22.24 6.50 -23.46
C SER A 46 22.41 5.00 -23.28
N ILE A 47 21.37 4.35 -22.76
CA ILE A 47 21.27 2.89 -22.60
C ILE A 47 19.92 2.48 -23.18
N THR A 48 19.92 1.46 -24.05
CA THR A 48 18.69 0.82 -24.52
C THR A 48 18.61 -0.56 -23.92
N VAL A 49 17.55 -0.83 -23.20
CA VAL A 49 17.27 -2.14 -22.60
C VAL A 49 16.08 -2.77 -23.32
N HIS A 50 16.24 -4.00 -23.78
CA HIS A 50 15.16 -4.77 -24.37
C HIS A 50 14.76 -5.90 -23.41
N VAL A 51 13.49 -5.87 -22.99
CA VAL A 51 12.87 -6.91 -22.16
C VAL A 51 11.87 -7.65 -23.02
N TYR A 52 11.97 -8.97 -23.06
CA TYR A 52 11.07 -9.83 -23.82
C TYR A 52 10.71 -11.08 -23.02
N ALA A 53 9.48 -11.58 -23.24
CA ALA A 53 9.03 -12.81 -22.62
C ALA A 53 9.76 -14.01 -23.25
N THR A 54 10.01 -15.03 -22.44
CA THR A 54 10.48 -16.34 -22.89
C THR A 54 9.35 -17.37 -22.71
N ASP A 55 9.49 -18.55 -23.34
CA ASP A 55 8.55 -19.65 -23.17
C ASP A 55 8.79 -20.47 -21.90
N GLU A 56 9.77 -20.08 -21.08
CA GLU A 56 10.08 -20.74 -19.81
C GLU A 56 9.18 -20.22 -18.69
N ILE A 57 8.80 -21.15 -17.79
CA ILE A 57 8.07 -20.78 -16.57
C ILE A 57 9.08 -20.07 -15.65
N GLY A 58 8.90 -18.77 -15.44
CA GLY A 58 9.73 -17.97 -14.54
C GLY A 58 9.28 -18.09 -13.07
N GLU A 59 10.01 -17.41 -12.22
CA GLU A 59 9.63 -17.21 -10.81
C GLU A 59 8.34 -16.41 -10.71
N ASN A 60 7.57 -16.62 -9.65
CA ASN A 60 6.34 -15.89 -9.31
C ASN A 60 5.38 -15.74 -10.52
N PRO A 61 4.87 -16.85 -11.12
CA PRO A 61 3.96 -16.78 -12.25
C PRO A 61 2.57 -16.32 -11.82
N LEU A 62 1.96 -15.39 -12.57
CA LEU A 62 0.56 -15.06 -12.40
C LEU A 62 -0.31 -16.15 -13.06
N ASN A 63 -1.00 -16.93 -12.24
CA ASN A 63 -1.82 -18.07 -12.68
C ASN A 63 -3.26 -17.63 -12.99
N ARG A 64 -3.45 -16.83 -14.03
CA ARG A 64 -4.80 -16.45 -14.48
C ARG A 64 -5.33 -17.44 -15.49
N GLN A 65 -6.59 -17.86 -15.29
CA GLN A 65 -7.32 -18.64 -16.27
C GLN A 65 -8.08 -17.70 -17.23
N GLY A 66 -7.55 -17.52 -18.42
CA GLY A 66 -8.16 -16.71 -19.46
C GLY A 66 -7.64 -15.27 -19.54
N GLU A 67 -8.30 -14.46 -20.35
CA GLU A 67 -7.95 -13.06 -20.54
C GLU A 67 -8.59 -12.17 -19.48
N LEU A 68 -7.91 -11.09 -19.10
CA LEU A 68 -8.43 -10.09 -18.19
C LEU A 68 -9.65 -9.39 -18.82
N GLN A 69 -10.85 -9.67 -18.32
CA GLN A 69 -12.10 -9.10 -18.82
C GLN A 69 -12.57 -7.89 -18.02
N THR A 70 -12.32 -7.92 -16.73
CA THR A 70 -12.69 -6.86 -15.78
C THR A 70 -11.48 -6.43 -14.97
N MET A 71 -11.49 -5.20 -14.49
CA MET A 71 -10.43 -4.65 -13.64
C MET A 71 -11.06 -3.73 -12.59
N ILE A 72 -10.60 -3.82 -11.36
CA ILE A 72 -11.06 -2.94 -10.29
C ILE A 72 -10.55 -1.52 -10.53
N SER A 73 -11.48 -0.57 -10.54
CA SER A 73 -11.20 0.83 -10.81
C SER A 73 -10.20 1.44 -9.84
N GLU A 74 -10.21 1.01 -8.59
CA GLU A 74 -9.32 1.46 -7.52
C GLU A 74 -7.86 1.13 -7.79
N TYR A 75 -7.57 -0.01 -8.40
CA TYR A 75 -6.22 -0.42 -8.76
C TYR A 75 -5.69 0.21 -10.05
N LYS A 76 -6.56 0.77 -10.86
CA LYS A 76 -6.19 1.37 -12.16
C LYS A 76 -5.16 2.49 -12.03
N SER A 77 -5.32 3.35 -11.04
CA SER A 77 -4.37 4.43 -10.79
C SER A 77 -3.01 3.90 -10.32
N ILE A 78 -3.01 2.83 -9.51
CA ILE A 78 -1.79 2.15 -9.07
C ILE A 78 -1.05 1.60 -10.29
N TYR A 79 -1.74 0.88 -11.18
CA TYR A 79 -1.13 0.32 -12.39
C TYR A 79 -0.55 1.38 -13.31
N GLN A 80 -1.26 2.49 -13.50
CA GLN A 80 -0.82 3.61 -14.35
C GLN A 80 0.47 4.26 -13.87
N HIS A 81 0.66 4.34 -12.55
CA HIS A 81 1.85 4.93 -11.95
C HIS A 81 3.00 3.92 -11.81
N HIS A 82 2.67 2.66 -11.57
CA HIS A 82 3.65 1.64 -11.24
C HIS A 82 4.26 0.97 -12.49
N PHE A 83 3.45 0.71 -13.54
CA PHE A 83 3.91 0.01 -14.72
C PHE A 83 4.19 0.98 -15.89
N ASN A 84 5.45 1.20 -16.23
CA ASN A 84 5.85 2.09 -17.34
C ASN A 84 5.20 1.78 -18.69
N ASN A 85 4.85 0.52 -18.93
CA ASN A 85 4.26 0.06 -20.18
C ASN A 85 2.74 -0.17 -20.12
N TYR A 86 2.08 0.22 -19.02
CA TYR A 86 0.64 0.00 -18.81
C TYR A 86 -0.23 0.55 -19.97
N ASN A 87 -0.02 1.78 -20.36
CA ASN A 87 -0.79 2.41 -21.44
C ASN A 87 -0.60 1.70 -22.78
N ASN A 88 0.62 1.24 -23.08
CA ASN A 88 0.89 0.49 -24.32
C ASN A 88 0.19 -0.88 -24.30
N PHE A 89 0.15 -1.52 -23.14
CA PHE A 89 -0.55 -2.78 -22.95
C PHE A 89 -2.05 -2.61 -23.14
N MET A 90 -2.67 -1.58 -22.55
CA MET A 90 -4.10 -1.31 -22.62
C MET A 90 -4.55 -0.91 -24.03
N ASN A 91 -3.76 -0.15 -24.79
CA ASN A 91 -4.08 0.29 -26.15
C ASN A 91 -4.12 -0.84 -27.18
N ASN A 92 -3.51 -1.98 -26.88
CA ASN A 92 -3.41 -3.13 -27.79
C ASN A 92 -4.41 -4.25 -27.46
N ARG A 93 -5.36 -4.01 -26.56
CA ARG A 93 -6.37 -4.99 -26.14
C ARG A 93 -7.79 -4.48 -26.37
N TYR A 94 -8.76 -5.39 -26.32
CA TYR A 94 -10.17 -5.05 -26.22
C TYR A 94 -10.44 -4.27 -24.92
N ASN A 95 -11.56 -3.54 -24.87
CA ASN A 95 -11.92 -2.76 -23.70
C ASN A 95 -12.15 -3.68 -22.49
N ILE A 96 -11.29 -3.56 -21.50
CA ILE A 96 -11.48 -4.15 -20.17
C ILE A 96 -12.55 -3.30 -19.48
N LEU A 97 -13.53 -3.97 -18.87
CA LEU A 97 -14.57 -3.28 -18.10
C LEU A 97 -14.05 -2.89 -16.73
N ASP A 98 -14.24 -1.63 -16.37
CA ASP A 98 -13.99 -1.18 -15.01
C ASP A 98 -15.13 -1.66 -14.10
N GLU A 99 -14.82 -2.33 -13.01
CA GLU A 99 -15.76 -2.76 -11.97
C GLU A 99 -15.35 -2.16 -10.63
N GLU A 100 -16.33 -1.98 -9.74
CA GLU A 100 -16.05 -1.67 -8.34
C GLU A 100 -15.76 -2.98 -7.59
N GLY A 101 -14.75 -2.96 -6.74
CA GLY A 101 -14.45 -4.08 -5.85
C GLY A 101 -15.45 -4.17 -4.70
N SER A 102 -15.37 -5.25 -3.95
CA SER A 102 -16.17 -5.41 -2.72
C SER A 102 -15.37 -5.06 -1.47
N MET A 103 -16.08 -4.86 -0.36
CA MET A 103 -15.52 -4.65 0.98
C MET A 103 -15.96 -5.77 1.91
N LEU A 104 -15.01 -6.37 2.61
CA LEU A 104 -15.24 -7.31 3.69
C LEU A 104 -14.89 -6.65 5.02
N ILE A 105 -15.81 -6.70 5.98
CA ILE A 105 -15.58 -6.30 7.36
C ILE A 105 -15.60 -7.55 8.22
N ILE A 106 -14.49 -7.88 8.87
CA ILE A 106 -14.40 -8.97 9.83
C ILE A 106 -14.33 -8.34 11.21
N SER A 107 -15.28 -8.68 12.07
CA SER A 107 -15.44 -8.05 13.37
C SER A 107 -15.42 -9.04 14.52
N TYR A 108 -14.91 -8.59 15.66
CA TYR A 108 -15.20 -9.25 16.93
C TYR A 108 -16.70 -9.20 17.25
N SER A 109 -17.26 -10.33 17.71
CA SER A 109 -18.71 -10.53 17.89
C SER A 109 -19.43 -9.40 18.61
N SER A 110 -18.83 -8.87 19.67
CA SER A 110 -19.45 -7.84 20.49
C SER A 110 -19.56 -6.47 19.80
N PHE A 111 -18.95 -6.29 18.63
CA PHE A 111 -18.92 -5.04 17.89
C PHE A 111 -19.78 -5.04 16.61
N MET A 112 -20.41 -6.17 16.31
CA MET A 112 -21.17 -6.38 15.07
C MET A 112 -22.28 -5.33 14.87
N ASP A 113 -23.09 -5.10 15.91
CA ASP A 113 -24.21 -4.16 15.83
C ASP A 113 -23.74 -2.70 15.62
N ASP A 114 -22.58 -2.33 16.17
CA ASP A 114 -22.03 -0.98 16.07
C ASP A 114 -21.50 -0.65 14.66
N LEU A 115 -21.28 -1.68 13.82
CA LEU A 115 -20.81 -1.56 12.45
C LEU A 115 -21.94 -1.45 11.42
N LEU A 116 -23.17 -1.78 11.77
CA LEU A 116 -24.30 -1.76 10.84
C LEU A 116 -24.48 -0.41 10.13
N PRO A 117 -24.33 0.76 10.79
CA PRO A 117 -24.41 2.04 10.09
C PRO A 117 -23.33 2.22 9.01
N LEU A 118 -22.11 1.71 9.23
CA LEU A 118 -21.03 1.76 8.25
C LEU A 118 -21.33 0.86 7.05
N VAL A 119 -21.80 -0.36 7.29
CA VAL A 119 -22.21 -1.31 6.25
C VAL A 119 -23.32 -0.70 5.38
N GLU A 120 -24.34 -0.13 6.01
CA GLU A 120 -25.43 0.53 5.31
C GLU A 120 -24.92 1.70 4.45
N TRP A 121 -24.07 2.56 5.02
CA TRP A 121 -23.49 3.69 4.32
C TRP A 121 -22.65 3.26 3.09
N LYS A 122 -21.78 2.28 3.25
CA LYS A 122 -20.94 1.77 2.15
C LYS A 122 -21.80 1.16 1.04
N ASN A 123 -22.79 0.35 1.38
CA ASN A 123 -23.74 -0.21 0.40
C ASN A 123 -24.56 0.90 -0.30
N MET A 124 -25.01 1.93 0.42
CA MET A 124 -25.69 3.09 -0.19
C MET A 124 -24.84 3.83 -1.21
N ARG A 125 -23.51 3.82 -1.03
CA ARG A 125 -22.56 4.43 -1.98
C ARG A 125 -22.24 3.53 -3.17
N GLY A 126 -22.75 2.32 -3.23
CA GLY A 126 -22.50 1.35 -4.29
C GLY A 126 -21.37 0.36 -3.98
N LEU A 127 -20.63 0.53 -2.89
CA LEU A 127 -19.59 -0.43 -2.48
C LEU A 127 -20.23 -1.63 -1.78
N LYS A 128 -20.30 -2.78 -2.46
CA LYS A 128 -20.81 -4.04 -1.88
C LYS A 128 -20.02 -4.36 -0.61
N THR A 129 -20.68 -4.32 0.54
CA THR A 129 -20.02 -4.49 1.85
C THR A 129 -20.68 -5.62 2.63
N THR A 130 -19.89 -6.60 3.04
CA THR A 130 -20.29 -7.75 3.86
C THR A 130 -19.65 -7.64 5.23
N LEU A 131 -20.43 -7.92 6.27
CA LEU A 131 -19.99 -7.97 7.67
C LEU A 131 -20.05 -9.39 8.18
N VAL A 132 -18.95 -9.88 8.75
CA VAL A 132 -18.81 -11.25 9.24
C VAL A 132 -18.24 -11.25 10.66
N ASP A 133 -18.79 -12.13 11.51
CA ASP A 133 -18.25 -12.39 12.84
C ASP A 133 -17.00 -13.28 12.75
N VAL A 134 -15.90 -12.88 13.38
CA VAL A 134 -14.64 -13.64 13.39
C VAL A 134 -14.83 -15.06 13.96
N ASN A 135 -15.81 -15.27 14.85
CA ASN A 135 -16.10 -16.60 15.39
C ASN A 135 -16.68 -17.56 14.35
N ASP A 136 -17.37 -17.06 13.33
CA ASP A 136 -17.92 -17.89 12.23
C ASP A 136 -16.80 -18.36 11.28
N ILE A 137 -15.67 -17.64 11.26
CA ILE A 137 -14.50 -17.96 10.43
C ILE A 137 -13.52 -18.85 11.21
N GLY A 138 -13.26 -18.49 12.46
CA GLY A 138 -12.20 -19.02 13.33
C GLY A 138 -11.28 -17.91 13.80
N SER A 139 -11.07 -17.85 15.11
CA SER A 139 -10.38 -16.74 15.80
C SER A 139 -8.83 -16.86 15.75
N ASN A 140 -8.28 -17.26 14.61
CA ASN A 140 -6.82 -17.32 14.41
C ASN A 140 -6.46 -16.78 13.01
N SER A 141 -5.24 -16.26 12.89
CA SER A 141 -4.81 -15.61 11.66
C SER A 141 -4.87 -16.49 10.42
N SER A 142 -4.56 -17.78 10.53
CA SER A 142 -4.61 -18.70 9.38
C SER A 142 -6.02 -18.90 8.84
N ALA A 143 -7.01 -19.04 9.73
CA ALA A 143 -8.42 -19.19 9.33
C ALA A 143 -8.94 -17.89 8.68
N ILE A 144 -8.55 -16.73 9.23
CA ILE A 144 -8.89 -15.42 8.66
C ILE A 144 -8.25 -15.25 7.28
N SER A 145 -6.94 -15.57 7.13
CA SER A 145 -6.27 -15.50 5.84
C SER A 145 -6.95 -16.35 4.78
N GLN A 146 -7.29 -17.59 5.11
CA GLN A 146 -7.98 -18.48 4.17
C GLN A 146 -9.36 -17.93 3.78
N TYR A 147 -10.10 -17.40 4.74
CA TYR A 147 -11.41 -16.81 4.45
C TYR A 147 -11.31 -15.56 3.55
N VAL A 148 -10.28 -14.72 3.78
CA VAL A 148 -10.01 -13.54 2.95
C VAL A 148 -9.63 -13.96 1.53
N GLU A 149 -8.79 -14.98 1.38
CA GLU A 149 -8.39 -15.53 0.08
C GLU A 149 -9.59 -16.10 -0.68
N ASP A 150 -10.42 -16.92 -0.04
CA ASP A 150 -11.65 -17.47 -0.65
C ASP A 150 -12.61 -16.35 -1.07
N TYR A 151 -12.80 -15.35 -0.22
CA TYR A 151 -13.63 -14.18 -0.50
C TYR A 151 -13.09 -13.31 -1.62
N TYR A 152 -11.77 -13.21 -1.75
CA TYR A 152 -11.11 -12.49 -2.85
C TYR A 152 -11.46 -13.08 -4.21
N TYR A 153 -11.41 -14.40 -4.34
CA TYR A 153 -11.74 -15.06 -5.60
C TYR A 153 -13.23 -15.10 -5.89
N ASP A 154 -14.07 -15.23 -4.87
CA ASP A 154 -15.51 -15.40 -5.04
C ASP A 154 -16.24 -14.06 -5.21
N GLU A 155 -15.77 -12.99 -4.58
CA GLU A 155 -16.51 -11.74 -4.40
C GLU A 155 -15.77 -10.50 -4.86
N ASN A 156 -14.66 -10.67 -5.58
CA ASN A 156 -13.84 -9.57 -6.11
C ASN A 156 -13.41 -8.57 -5.02
N LEU A 157 -12.87 -9.08 -3.90
CA LEU A 157 -12.51 -8.29 -2.72
C LEU A 157 -11.46 -7.23 -3.06
N ALA A 158 -11.72 -5.96 -2.71
CA ALA A 158 -10.78 -4.85 -2.81
C ALA A 158 -10.35 -4.31 -1.46
N TYR A 159 -11.26 -4.33 -0.48
CA TYR A 159 -11.07 -3.72 0.83
C TYR A 159 -11.37 -4.69 1.95
N LEU A 160 -10.43 -4.87 2.87
CA LEU A 160 -10.62 -5.60 4.11
C LEU A 160 -10.53 -4.64 5.30
N LEU A 161 -11.57 -4.63 6.14
CA LEU A 161 -11.55 -3.92 7.42
C LEU A 161 -11.62 -4.92 8.56
N LEU A 162 -10.57 -4.95 9.37
CA LEU A 162 -10.51 -5.72 10.62
C LEU A 162 -11.01 -4.84 11.76
N VAL A 163 -11.91 -5.36 12.61
CA VAL A 163 -12.46 -4.58 13.73
C VAL A 163 -12.25 -5.28 15.05
N GLY A 164 -11.47 -4.64 15.89
CA GLY A 164 -10.99 -5.12 17.18
C GLY A 164 -9.49 -4.88 17.33
N ASP A 165 -8.99 -4.85 18.56
CA ASP A 165 -7.57 -4.84 18.83
C ASP A 165 -6.98 -6.25 18.66
N ILE A 166 -5.68 -6.43 18.77
CA ILE A 166 -4.99 -7.70 18.52
C ILE A 166 -5.54 -8.87 19.35
N ALA A 167 -6.04 -8.59 20.55
CA ALA A 167 -6.67 -9.58 21.42
C ALA A 167 -8.03 -10.07 20.92
N GLN A 168 -8.77 -9.23 20.19
CA GLN A 168 -10.09 -9.54 19.63
C GLN A 168 -10.00 -10.01 18.18
N MET A 169 -9.06 -9.44 17.43
CA MET A 169 -8.85 -9.66 16.01
C MET A 169 -7.34 -9.87 15.76
N PRO A 170 -6.88 -11.11 15.71
CA PRO A 170 -5.45 -11.40 15.57
C PRO A 170 -4.89 -10.87 14.24
N SER A 171 -3.61 -10.51 14.26
CA SER A 171 -2.83 -10.18 13.05
C SER A 171 -2.01 -11.39 12.59
N VAL A 172 -1.63 -11.41 11.34
CA VAL A 172 -0.57 -12.30 10.85
C VAL A 172 0.74 -11.89 11.52
N THR A 173 1.62 -12.84 11.80
CA THR A 173 2.94 -12.56 12.37
C THR A 173 4.02 -12.75 11.31
N VAL A 174 4.80 -11.70 11.06
CA VAL A 174 5.92 -11.71 10.12
C VAL A 174 7.18 -11.25 10.84
N GLY A 175 8.22 -12.09 10.83
CA GLY A 175 9.48 -11.76 11.53
C GLY A 175 9.38 -11.63 13.05
N GLY A 176 8.23 -11.97 13.64
CA GLY A 176 7.94 -11.83 15.08
C GLY A 176 6.97 -10.66 15.37
N ASP A 177 6.69 -9.81 14.41
CA ASP A 177 5.83 -8.63 14.56
C ASP A 177 4.45 -8.82 13.92
N PRO A 178 3.40 -8.15 14.42
CA PRO A 178 2.06 -8.19 13.83
C PRO A 178 2.04 -7.44 12.48
N SER A 179 1.39 -8.04 11.49
CA SER A 179 1.25 -7.49 10.14
C SER A 179 -0.17 -7.69 9.61
N ASP A 180 -0.99 -6.68 9.67
CA ASP A 180 -2.33 -6.70 9.06
C ASP A 180 -2.29 -6.69 7.53
N PRO A 181 -1.39 -5.94 6.86
CA PRO A 181 -1.28 -5.98 5.39
C PRO A 181 -1.09 -7.38 4.82
N SER A 182 -0.50 -8.30 5.59
CA SER A 182 -0.28 -9.69 5.18
C SER A 182 -1.55 -10.48 4.91
N TYR A 183 -2.71 -10.03 5.38
CA TYR A 183 -4.00 -10.60 4.97
C TYR A 183 -4.36 -10.28 3.52
N GLY A 184 -3.72 -9.27 2.93
CA GLY A 184 -3.93 -8.86 1.55
C GLY A 184 -2.93 -9.47 0.56
N PHE A 185 -1.93 -10.24 0.99
CA PHE A 185 -0.96 -10.91 0.13
C PHE A 185 -1.52 -12.25 -0.33
N ILE A 186 -2.15 -12.28 -1.50
CA ILE A 186 -2.91 -13.43 -1.99
C ILE A 186 -2.26 -14.06 -3.22
N GLU A 187 -1.88 -13.23 -4.20
CA GLU A 187 -1.31 -13.71 -5.45
C GLU A 187 0.22 -13.76 -5.38
N GLY A 188 0.79 -14.86 -5.81
CA GLY A 188 2.24 -14.98 -5.91
C GLY A 188 2.93 -15.25 -4.58
N ASN A 189 4.20 -14.85 -4.52
CA ASN A 189 5.05 -15.00 -3.33
C ASN A 189 5.88 -13.72 -3.12
N ASP A 190 5.20 -12.62 -3.01
CA ASP A 190 5.79 -11.30 -2.79
C ASP A 190 5.01 -10.53 -1.71
N ALA A 191 5.35 -9.28 -1.48
CA ALA A 191 4.73 -8.43 -0.46
C ALA A 191 3.92 -7.26 -1.06
N TYR A 192 3.41 -7.42 -2.27
CA TYR A 192 2.48 -6.48 -2.87
C TYR A 192 1.04 -6.94 -2.60
N PRO A 193 0.21 -6.13 -1.94
CA PRO A 193 -1.13 -6.55 -1.55
C PRO A 193 -2.12 -6.47 -2.72
N GLU A 194 -2.95 -7.51 -2.87
CA GLU A 194 -4.10 -7.56 -3.76
C GLU A 194 -5.37 -7.00 -3.12
N VAL A 195 -5.35 -6.80 -1.81
CA VAL A 195 -6.46 -6.26 -1.02
C VAL A 195 -5.93 -5.14 -0.13
N MET A 196 -6.62 -4.01 -0.11
CA MET A 196 -6.32 -2.89 0.77
C MET A 196 -6.82 -3.20 2.18
N VAL A 197 -5.92 -3.40 3.13
CA VAL A 197 -6.24 -3.81 4.49
C VAL A 197 -6.18 -2.61 5.44
N GLY A 198 -7.22 -2.45 6.25
CA GLY A 198 -7.28 -1.47 7.33
C GLY A 198 -7.81 -2.07 8.62
N ARG A 199 -7.57 -1.40 9.74
CA ARG A 199 -8.07 -1.83 11.05
C ARG A 199 -8.75 -0.68 11.79
N PHE A 200 -9.91 -0.98 12.36
CA PHE A 200 -10.45 -0.22 13.48
C PHE A 200 -9.98 -0.89 14.78
N SER A 201 -8.84 -0.43 15.31
CA SER A 201 -8.35 -0.90 16.60
C SER A 201 -9.33 -0.47 17.69
N ALA A 202 -9.92 -1.44 18.39
CA ALA A 202 -10.98 -1.20 19.34
C ALA A 202 -11.00 -2.28 20.42
N GLU A 203 -11.07 -1.85 21.69
CA GLU A 203 -11.26 -2.69 22.86
C GLU A 203 -12.69 -2.60 23.43
N SER A 204 -13.52 -1.69 22.88
CA SER A 204 -14.88 -1.44 23.34
C SER A 204 -15.79 -0.97 22.20
N ALA A 205 -17.11 -1.17 22.37
CA ALA A 205 -18.13 -0.65 21.47
C ALA A 205 -18.03 0.86 21.25
N THR A 206 -17.68 1.64 22.27
CA THR A 206 -17.48 3.09 22.14
C THR A 206 -16.34 3.44 21.20
N HIS A 207 -15.25 2.68 21.19
CA HIS A 207 -14.16 2.87 20.23
C HIS A 207 -14.63 2.63 18.80
N VAL A 208 -15.43 1.59 18.58
CA VAL A 208 -16.01 1.27 17.26
C VAL A 208 -16.97 2.37 16.81
N GLN A 209 -17.94 2.73 17.66
CA GLN A 209 -18.92 3.80 17.39
C GLN A 209 -18.24 5.10 16.98
N THR A 210 -17.18 5.50 17.69
CA THR A 210 -16.41 6.70 17.37
C THR A 210 -15.77 6.63 15.98
N GLN A 211 -15.17 5.50 15.62
CA GLN A 211 -14.50 5.33 14.32
C GLN A 211 -15.53 5.25 13.18
N VAL A 212 -16.63 4.56 13.39
CA VAL A 212 -17.75 4.48 12.45
C VAL A 212 -18.36 5.88 12.20
N GLU A 213 -18.69 6.61 13.27
CA GLU A 213 -19.24 7.96 13.15
C GLU A 213 -18.31 8.89 12.39
N ARG A 214 -17.04 8.92 12.74
CA ARG A 214 -16.04 9.76 12.08
C ARG A 214 -15.87 9.41 10.61
N SER A 215 -15.81 8.12 10.26
CA SER A 215 -15.68 7.66 8.89
C SER A 215 -16.89 8.06 8.04
N ILE A 216 -18.11 7.85 8.57
CA ILE A 216 -19.34 8.23 7.88
C ILE A 216 -19.42 9.74 7.72
N ASN A 217 -19.15 10.52 8.78
CA ASN A 217 -19.21 11.97 8.75
C ASN A 217 -18.21 12.57 7.77
N TYR A 218 -16.98 12.04 7.72
CA TYR A 218 -15.96 12.47 6.77
C TYR A 218 -16.40 12.27 5.31
N GLU A 219 -16.98 11.12 5.00
CA GLU A 219 -17.40 10.78 3.65
C GLU A 219 -18.73 11.45 3.24
N ARG A 220 -19.65 11.60 4.19
CA ARG A 220 -21.02 12.08 3.92
C ARG A 220 -21.18 13.58 3.98
N TYR A 221 -20.39 14.23 4.84
CA TYR A 221 -20.49 15.64 5.13
C TYR A 221 -19.14 16.36 5.00
N PRO A 222 -18.51 16.31 3.79
CA PRO A 222 -17.23 16.97 3.61
C PRO A 222 -17.36 18.48 3.86
N MET A 223 -16.38 19.04 4.58
CA MET A 223 -16.33 20.47 4.85
C MET A 223 -15.75 21.19 3.63
N ALA A 224 -16.60 21.77 2.79
CA ALA A 224 -16.23 22.31 1.47
C ALA A 224 -15.06 23.31 1.48
N ASP A 225 -14.90 24.08 2.55
CA ASP A 225 -13.90 25.16 2.65
C ASP A 225 -12.87 24.90 3.77
N ALA A 226 -12.63 23.64 4.13
CA ALA A 226 -11.70 23.33 5.21
C ALA A 226 -10.25 23.37 4.74
N ASP A 227 -9.45 24.27 5.28
CA ASP A 227 -8.03 24.44 4.95
C ASP A 227 -7.19 23.19 5.20
N TRP A 228 -7.60 22.34 6.14
CA TRP A 228 -6.87 21.14 6.50
C TRP A 228 -6.78 20.09 5.38
N TYR A 229 -7.65 20.13 4.37
CA TYR A 229 -7.55 19.25 3.18
C TYR A 229 -6.25 19.45 2.41
N HIS A 230 -5.68 20.65 2.47
CA HIS A 230 -4.44 21.02 1.80
C HIS A 230 -3.22 21.02 2.72
N LYS A 231 -3.35 20.42 3.91
CA LYS A 231 -2.27 20.34 4.89
C LYS A 231 -1.92 18.89 5.23
N GLY A 232 -0.65 18.63 5.43
CA GLY A 232 -0.12 17.31 5.79
C GLY A 232 0.93 17.40 6.89
N THR A 233 1.33 16.25 7.43
CA THR A 233 2.43 16.15 8.41
C THR A 233 3.30 14.96 8.05
N GLY A 234 4.61 15.19 7.91
CA GLY A 234 5.63 14.16 7.84
C GLY A 234 6.34 14.02 9.19
N ILE A 235 6.40 12.79 9.68
CA ILE A 235 7.12 12.44 10.92
C ILE A 235 8.25 11.50 10.53
N GLY A 236 9.50 11.89 10.78
CA GLY A 236 10.67 11.12 10.39
C GLY A 236 11.63 10.88 11.55
N SER A 237 12.13 9.66 11.68
CA SER A 237 13.19 9.35 12.62
C SER A 237 14.54 9.90 12.15
N SER A 238 15.54 9.89 13.03
CA SER A 238 16.91 10.26 12.71
C SER A 238 17.74 9.10 12.14
N GLU A 239 17.11 8.00 11.78
CA GLU A 239 17.82 6.85 11.23
C GLU A 239 18.50 7.19 9.90
N GLY A 240 19.69 6.61 9.77
CA GLY A 240 20.60 6.91 8.69
C GLY A 240 20.16 6.36 7.34
N SER A 241 20.93 6.70 6.31
CA SER A 241 20.72 6.23 4.94
C SER A 241 20.73 4.70 4.82
N GLY A 242 19.93 4.19 3.90
CA GLY A 242 19.87 2.77 3.55
C GLY A 242 18.53 2.10 3.90
N ILE A 243 17.56 2.84 4.44
CA ILE A 243 16.26 2.32 4.88
C ILE A 243 15.14 2.72 3.91
N GLY A 244 15.21 3.92 3.31
CA GLY A 244 14.24 4.35 2.30
C GLY A 244 14.37 3.62 0.96
N ASP A 245 13.39 3.75 0.10
CA ASP A 245 13.28 3.06 -1.20
C ASP A 245 14.49 3.29 -2.13
N GLU A 246 15.11 4.47 -2.03
CA GLU A 246 16.31 4.85 -2.79
C GLU A 246 17.58 4.84 -1.91
N GLY A 247 17.50 4.27 -0.71
CA GLY A 247 18.58 4.23 0.26
C GLY A 247 18.78 5.52 1.04
N GLU A 248 17.77 6.40 1.04
CA GLU A 248 17.76 7.65 1.81
C GLU A 248 17.46 7.41 3.30
N ALA A 249 17.75 8.41 4.14
CA ALA A 249 17.35 8.41 5.55
C ALA A 249 15.84 8.68 5.71
N ASP A 250 15.26 8.28 6.85
CA ASP A 250 13.83 8.42 7.14
C ASP A 250 13.30 9.84 6.93
N TRP A 251 13.98 10.84 7.47
CA TRP A 251 13.59 12.24 7.28
C TRP A 251 13.70 12.71 5.83
N GLN A 252 14.67 12.19 5.05
CA GLN A 252 14.80 12.48 3.62
C GLN A 252 13.67 11.84 2.81
N HIS A 253 13.25 10.62 3.19
CA HIS A 253 12.08 9.98 2.62
C HIS A 253 10.83 10.83 2.84
N GLN A 254 10.63 11.34 4.05
CA GLN A 254 9.54 12.28 4.34
C GLN A 254 9.64 13.58 3.53
N ASP A 255 10.83 14.11 3.29
CA ASP A 255 11.03 15.28 2.42
C ASP A 255 10.66 15.00 0.96
N ASN A 256 10.94 13.80 0.47
CA ASN A 256 10.52 13.38 -0.88
C ASN A 256 8.99 13.34 -0.99
N ILE A 257 8.31 12.78 0.01
CA ILE A 257 6.84 12.77 0.09
C ILE A 257 6.29 14.21 0.17
N ARG A 258 6.86 15.03 1.06
CA ARG A 258 6.50 16.44 1.21
C ARG A 258 6.60 17.20 -0.11
N ALA A 259 7.71 17.04 -0.83
CA ALA A 259 7.91 17.71 -2.12
C ALA A 259 6.80 17.35 -3.13
N LYS A 260 6.42 16.08 -3.22
CA LYS A 260 5.34 15.62 -4.10
C LYS A 260 3.97 16.17 -3.67
N LEU A 261 3.67 16.21 -2.38
CA LEU A 261 2.44 16.79 -1.86
C LEU A 261 2.34 18.29 -2.16
N MET A 262 3.42 19.04 -1.92
CA MET A 262 3.49 20.48 -2.20
C MET A 262 3.40 20.80 -3.70
N ASP A 263 3.93 19.94 -4.56
CA ASP A 263 3.84 20.09 -6.02
C ASP A 263 2.42 19.79 -6.54
N TYR A 264 1.67 18.96 -5.82
CA TYR A 264 0.31 18.60 -6.22
C TYR A 264 -0.71 19.69 -5.85
N THR A 265 -1.14 19.76 -4.60
CA THR A 265 -2.17 20.76 -4.18
C THR A 265 -2.01 21.19 -2.72
N TYR A 266 -1.05 20.64 -2.00
CA TYR A 266 -0.84 20.97 -0.61
C TYR A 266 -0.19 22.34 -0.44
N THR A 267 -0.65 23.09 0.56
CA THR A 267 -0.14 24.43 0.89
C THR A 267 0.82 24.40 2.07
N GLU A 268 0.74 23.35 2.88
CA GLU A 268 1.56 23.17 4.08
C GLU A 268 1.75 21.68 4.36
N VAL A 269 3.00 21.27 4.63
CA VAL A 269 3.32 19.93 5.13
C VAL A 269 4.39 20.07 6.19
N ASP A 270 4.02 19.75 7.44
CA ASP A 270 4.92 19.86 8.59
C ASP A 270 6.08 18.88 8.47
N GLN A 271 7.21 19.28 9.03
CA GLN A 271 8.42 18.47 9.14
C GLN A 271 8.70 18.22 10.62
N VAL A 272 8.17 17.13 11.17
CA VAL A 272 8.37 16.71 12.55
C VAL A 272 9.45 15.64 12.60
N TYR A 273 10.70 16.07 12.55
CA TYR A 273 11.86 15.19 12.38
C TYR A 273 12.78 15.19 13.60
N ASP A 274 13.26 13.99 13.97
CA ASP A 274 14.32 13.86 14.94
C ASP A 274 15.66 14.47 14.41
N PRO A 275 16.51 14.99 15.31
CA PRO A 275 16.45 14.95 16.79
C PRO A 275 15.66 16.10 17.45
N GLY A 276 14.83 16.81 16.75
CA GLY A 276 14.07 17.95 17.28
C GLY A 276 12.59 17.69 17.53
N ALA A 277 12.08 16.58 17.00
CA ALA A 277 10.67 16.22 17.10
C ALA A 277 10.22 15.95 18.54
N ASN A 278 8.97 16.31 18.82
CA ASN A 278 8.33 15.99 20.09
C ASN A 278 6.82 15.75 19.92
N SER A 279 6.21 15.10 20.87
CA SER A 279 4.77 14.79 20.85
C SER A 279 3.86 16.02 20.83
N GLY A 280 4.35 17.17 21.30
CA GLY A 280 3.62 18.44 21.27
C GLY A 280 3.43 18.97 19.84
N ASP A 281 4.45 18.83 18.98
CA ASP A 281 4.37 19.23 17.57
C ASP A 281 3.33 18.37 16.83
N VAL A 282 3.36 17.05 17.05
CA VAL A 282 2.35 16.13 16.50
C VAL A 282 0.95 16.47 17.00
N THR A 283 0.80 16.73 18.32
CA THR A 283 -0.48 17.12 18.92
C THR A 283 -1.01 18.40 18.31
N THR A 284 -0.15 19.39 18.07
CA THR A 284 -0.52 20.66 17.43
C THR A 284 -1.01 20.40 16.00
N ALA A 285 -0.25 19.67 15.19
CA ALA A 285 -0.62 19.34 13.82
C ALA A 285 -1.98 18.62 13.74
N VAL A 286 -2.19 17.61 14.59
CA VAL A 286 -3.47 16.86 14.65
C VAL A 286 -4.63 17.76 15.03
N ASN A 287 -4.47 18.62 16.05
CA ASN A 287 -5.54 19.49 16.52
C ASN A 287 -5.88 20.62 15.54
N GLU A 288 -4.91 21.11 14.78
CA GLU A 288 -5.14 22.08 13.71
C GLU A 288 -5.77 21.46 12.47
N GLY A 289 -5.69 20.15 12.32
CA GLY A 289 -6.20 19.37 11.20
C GLY A 289 -5.18 19.20 10.08
N ARG A 290 -4.98 17.95 9.69
CA ARG A 290 -4.17 17.54 8.54
C ARG A 290 -4.91 16.43 7.79
N SER A 291 -4.91 16.46 6.47
CA SER A 291 -5.56 15.44 5.63
C SER A 291 -4.75 14.18 5.51
N VAL A 292 -3.44 14.30 5.64
CA VAL A 292 -2.51 13.17 5.60
C VAL A 292 -1.47 13.30 6.71
N MET A 293 -1.17 12.19 7.35
CA MET A 293 -0.05 12.07 8.27
C MET A 293 0.77 10.85 7.84
N ASN A 294 2.04 11.05 7.59
CA ASN A 294 2.96 9.98 7.24
C ASN A 294 4.07 9.85 8.28
N TYR A 295 4.38 8.63 8.66
CA TYR A 295 5.40 8.31 9.65
C TYR A 295 6.39 7.31 9.07
N THR A 296 7.68 7.62 9.18
CA THR A 296 8.78 6.70 8.87
C THR A 296 9.71 6.61 10.08
N GLY A 297 9.84 5.42 10.61
CA GLY A 297 10.62 5.13 11.81
C GLY A 297 10.25 3.79 12.42
N HIS A 298 10.77 3.47 13.60
CA HIS A 298 10.41 2.26 14.30
C HIS A 298 9.06 2.36 15.03
N GLY A 299 8.35 1.23 15.10
CA GLY A 299 7.29 0.99 16.06
C GLY A 299 7.89 0.61 17.42
N SER A 300 7.29 1.03 18.52
CA SER A 300 7.72 0.66 19.87
C SER A 300 6.80 -0.39 20.47
#